data_da8b2855b4bfdd94412c6212d2d669a3
#
_entry.id   da8b2855b4bfdd94412c6212d2d669a3
#
_cell.length_a   1.000
_cell.length_b   1.000
_cell.length_c   1.000
_cell.angle_alpha   90.00
_cell.angle_beta   90.00
_cell.angle_gamma   90.00
#
_symmetry.space_group_name_H-M   'P 1'
#
loop_
_entity.id
_entity.type
_entity.pdbx_description
1 polymer ?
#
loop_
_entity_poly.entity_id
_entity_poly.type
_entity_poly.pdbx_seq_one_letter_code
_entity_poly.pdbx_strand_id
1 'polypeptide(L)'
;MTLPPKGRPTYCVIDLAALRWNFQQVRKTVGHGVKILSIVKASAYGHGAREVAKTLSRAGSDGFGVATVEEGIELRESGIRSPILVLTAIYAEQLGPLLQHKLTPAVSDLDTLRDLERLLRKRGRSLMFHLKVDTGMGRLGLLHSDIESWLLELNRLKALKLEGLFSQLSHAEDERGEHTRTQIDAFRRLVARLETAGFNPPSVHLANSAALIADRNTRFTMVRPGLMLYGLYPSPEMSQRLTLKPVLSWQTRVMQVKRLPAGSSIGYGQTFVTKRDSSIATLPVGYADGYHRLLSNRGAALVRGKRAPIVGRISMDLTKIGRASCRERV
;
A
#
# COMPACT_ATOMS: atom_id res chain seq x y z
N MET A 1 -3.79 24.59 13.05
CA MET A 1 -4.47 23.49 13.73
C MET A 1 -5.89 23.44 13.20
N THR A 2 -6.28 22.39 12.50
CA THR A 2 -7.68 22.15 12.10
C THR A 2 -8.49 21.84 13.35
N LEU A 3 -9.66 22.48 13.49
CA LEU A 3 -10.57 22.19 14.59
C LEU A 3 -11.01 20.71 14.50
N PRO A 4 -11.11 19.99 15.65
CA PRO A 4 -11.60 18.63 15.64
C PRO A 4 -13.05 18.60 15.11
N PRO A 5 -13.45 17.51 14.43
CA PRO A 5 -14.80 17.38 13.93
C PRO A 5 -15.83 17.49 15.05
N LYS A 6 -16.98 18.11 14.75
CA LYS A 6 -18.12 18.11 15.69
C LYS A 6 -18.56 16.65 15.93
N GLY A 7 -18.61 16.20 17.17
CA GLY A 7 -19.03 14.87 17.55
C GLY A 7 -18.00 14.12 18.39
N ARG A 8 -17.84 12.80 18.16
CA ARG A 8 -16.89 11.95 18.87
C ARG A 8 -15.45 12.42 18.61
N PRO A 9 -14.64 12.64 19.65
CA PRO A 9 -13.34 13.30 19.51
C PRO A 9 -12.22 12.36 19.01
N THR A 10 -12.58 11.26 18.35
CA THR A 10 -11.65 10.25 17.80
C THR A 10 -11.63 10.38 16.29
N TYR A 11 -10.46 10.67 15.70
CA TYR A 11 -10.30 10.88 14.27
C TYR A 11 -8.86 10.61 13.83
N CYS A 12 -8.69 10.33 12.53
CA CYS A 12 -7.38 10.26 11.89
C CYS A 12 -7.05 11.59 11.21
N VAL A 13 -5.80 12.02 11.37
CA VAL A 13 -5.24 13.16 10.62
C VAL A 13 -4.31 12.60 9.56
N ILE A 14 -4.50 13.02 8.31
CA ILE A 14 -3.65 12.67 7.18
C ILE A 14 -2.80 13.89 6.82
N ASP A 15 -1.50 13.78 7.03
CA ASP A 15 -0.53 14.83 6.68
C ASP A 15 -0.09 14.72 5.22
N LEU A 16 -0.74 15.50 4.36
CA LEU A 16 -0.43 15.54 2.94
C LEU A 16 0.94 16.20 2.65
N ALA A 17 1.50 16.97 3.59
CA ALA A 17 2.87 17.50 3.44
C ALA A 17 3.90 16.40 3.69
N ALA A 18 3.69 15.54 4.70
CA ALA A 18 4.49 14.34 4.92
C ALA A 18 4.42 13.39 3.72
N LEU A 19 3.23 13.19 3.13
CA LEU A 19 3.05 12.38 1.92
C LEU A 19 3.91 12.93 0.75
N ARG A 20 3.85 14.24 0.49
CA ARG A 20 4.68 14.89 -0.55
C ARG A 20 6.17 14.74 -0.27
N TRP A 21 6.58 14.92 0.98
CA TRP A 21 7.96 14.69 1.40
C TRP A 21 8.41 13.26 1.08
N ASN A 22 7.64 12.25 1.45
CA ASN A 22 7.96 10.86 1.19
C ASN A 22 8.05 10.57 -0.32
N PHE A 23 7.13 11.11 -1.11
CA PHE A 23 7.19 10.99 -2.56
C PHE A 23 8.48 11.63 -3.13
N GLN A 24 8.89 12.78 -2.62
CA GLN A 24 10.15 13.42 -3.02
C GLN A 24 11.36 12.57 -2.66
N GLN A 25 11.33 11.85 -1.52
CA GLN A 25 12.40 10.89 -1.19
C GLN A 25 12.43 9.74 -2.20
N VAL A 26 11.28 9.22 -2.64
CA VAL A 26 11.21 8.22 -3.73
C VAL A 26 11.84 8.79 -5.00
N ARG A 27 11.39 9.96 -5.46
CA ARG A 27 11.90 10.60 -6.69
C ARG A 27 13.41 10.84 -6.61
N LYS A 28 13.92 11.29 -5.47
CA LYS A 28 15.35 11.48 -5.21
C LYS A 28 16.15 10.17 -5.32
N THR A 29 15.56 9.09 -4.82
CA THR A 29 16.19 7.76 -4.83
C THR A 29 16.25 7.15 -6.23
N VAL A 30 15.20 7.31 -7.05
CA VAL A 30 15.13 6.68 -8.37
C VAL A 30 15.62 7.57 -9.53
N GLY A 31 15.69 8.88 -9.32
CA GLY A 31 16.04 9.85 -10.37
C GLY A 31 14.89 10.12 -11.34
N HIS A 32 15.14 10.91 -12.38
CA HIS A 32 14.12 11.34 -13.35
C HIS A 32 13.86 10.31 -14.47
N GLY A 33 14.81 9.41 -14.73
CA GLY A 33 14.69 8.40 -15.80
C GLY A 33 13.78 7.22 -15.48
N VAL A 34 13.35 7.06 -14.21
CA VAL A 34 12.50 5.95 -13.76
C VAL A 34 11.10 6.47 -13.44
N LYS A 35 10.06 5.87 -14.01
CA LYS A 35 8.66 6.20 -13.71
C LYS A 35 8.27 5.75 -12.32
N ILE A 36 7.39 6.51 -11.66
CA ILE A 36 6.83 6.17 -10.35
C ILE A 36 5.33 5.89 -10.48
N LEU A 37 4.95 4.63 -10.32
CA LEU A 37 3.56 4.20 -10.19
C LEU A 37 3.20 4.18 -8.70
N SER A 38 2.57 5.23 -8.22
CA SER A 38 2.19 5.35 -6.81
C SER A 38 1.06 4.38 -6.46
N ILE A 39 1.26 3.50 -5.46
CA ILE A 39 0.25 2.50 -5.07
C ILE A 39 -0.72 3.09 -4.06
N VAL A 40 -1.99 3.20 -4.48
CA VAL A 40 -3.07 3.85 -3.72
C VAL A 40 -4.29 2.95 -3.51
N LYS A 41 -4.12 1.64 -3.66
CA LYS A 41 -5.16 0.62 -3.38
C LYS A 41 -5.62 0.64 -1.93
N ALA A 42 -6.75 0.01 -1.64
CA ALA A 42 -7.38 -0.06 -0.33
C ALA A 42 -7.54 1.34 0.30
N SER A 43 -8.18 2.25 -0.47
CA SER A 43 -8.34 3.66 -0.09
C SER A 43 -7.02 4.33 0.32
N ALA A 44 -5.96 4.13 -0.52
CA ALA A 44 -4.60 4.61 -0.23
C ALA A 44 -4.07 4.10 1.12
N TYR A 45 -4.18 2.78 1.35
CA TYR A 45 -3.81 2.15 2.62
C TYR A 45 -4.57 2.76 3.82
N GLY A 46 -5.84 3.12 3.62
CA GLY A 46 -6.67 3.76 4.65
C GLY A 46 -6.48 5.27 4.81
N HIS A 47 -5.68 5.90 3.95
CA HIS A 47 -5.38 7.34 4.03
C HIS A 47 -6.31 8.23 3.18
N GLY A 48 -7.29 7.63 2.47
CA GLY A 48 -8.21 8.36 1.60
C GLY A 48 -7.66 8.55 0.19
N ALA A 49 -8.05 7.65 -0.75
CA ALA A 49 -7.48 7.56 -2.09
C ALA A 49 -7.57 8.86 -2.89
N ARG A 50 -8.70 9.57 -2.81
CA ARG A 50 -8.95 10.78 -3.62
C ARG A 50 -7.94 11.89 -3.34
N GLU A 51 -7.77 12.29 -2.08
CA GLU A 51 -6.87 13.39 -1.70
C GLU A 51 -5.40 12.98 -1.78
N VAL A 52 -5.08 11.72 -1.47
CA VAL A 52 -3.74 11.15 -1.64
C VAL A 52 -3.35 11.17 -3.13
N ALA A 53 -4.20 10.67 -4.02
CA ALA A 53 -3.91 10.63 -5.46
C ALA A 53 -3.77 12.03 -6.07
N LYS A 54 -4.65 12.99 -5.71
CA LYS A 54 -4.52 14.38 -6.13
C LYS A 54 -3.19 15.00 -5.68
N THR A 55 -2.79 14.73 -4.44
CA THR A 55 -1.53 15.25 -3.87
C THR A 55 -0.32 14.67 -4.58
N LEU A 56 -0.31 13.34 -4.82
CA LEU A 56 0.77 12.65 -5.52
C LEU A 56 0.82 13.03 -7.01
N SER A 57 -0.33 13.23 -7.66
CA SER A 57 -0.38 13.73 -9.04
C SER A 57 0.28 15.10 -9.17
N ARG A 58 -0.03 16.05 -8.26
CA ARG A 58 0.62 17.37 -8.22
C ARG A 58 2.11 17.30 -7.85
N ALA A 59 2.53 16.24 -7.14
CA ALA A 59 3.93 16.03 -6.80
C ALA A 59 4.75 15.38 -7.93
N GLY A 60 4.09 14.97 -9.04
CA GLY A 60 4.76 14.40 -10.22
C GLY A 60 4.76 12.87 -10.25
N SER A 61 3.74 12.20 -9.69
CA SER A 61 3.54 10.76 -9.91
C SER A 61 3.20 10.49 -11.36
N ASP A 62 3.88 9.51 -11.99
CA ASP A 62 3.69 9.15 -13.39
C ASP A 62 2.41 8.35 -13.62
N GLY A 63 1.89 7.70 -12.57
CA GLY A 63 0.65 6.94 -12.62
C GLY A 63 0.27 6.39 -11.24
N PHE A 64 -0.84 5.65 -11.20
CA PHE A 64 -1.38 5.07 -9.97
C PHE A 64 -1.64 3.58 -10.12
N GLY A 65 -1.34 2.81 -9.08
CA GLY A 65 -1.66 1.40 -8.98
C GLY A 65 -2.78 1.16 -7.97
N VAL A 66 -3.85 0.54 -8.43
CA VAL A 66 -5.02 0.16 -7.63
C VAL A 66 -5.18 -1.36 -7.61
N ALA A 67 -5.99 -1.90 -6.69
CA ALA A 67 -6.28 -3.32 -6.68
C ALA A 67 -7.39 -3.67 -7.66
N THR A 68 -8.49 -2.91 -7.66
CA THR A 68 -9.72 -3.25 -8.40
C THR A 68 -10.10 -2.18 -9.43
N VAL A 69 -11.00 -2.54 -10.33
CA VAL A 69 -11.57 -1.63 -11.33
C VAL A 69 -12.33 -0.50 -10.65
N GLU A 70 -13.07 -0.80 -9.57
CA GLU A 70 -13.89 0.15 -8.80
C GLU A 70 -13.01 1.22 -8.14
N GLU A 71 -11.86 0.85 -7.58
CA GLU A 71 -10.88 1.81 -7.06
C GLU A 71 -10.35 2.73 -8.17
N GLY A 72 -10.12 2.18 -9.36
CA GLY A 72 -9.71 2.94 -10.54
C GLY A 72 -10.77 3.95 -10.99
N ILE A 73 -12.05 3.54 -10.98
CA ILE A 73 -13.21 4.38 -11.27
C ILE A 73 -13.28 5.53 -10.26
N GLU A 74 -13.18 5.24 -8.97
CA GLU A 74 -13.19 6.26 -7.92
C GLU A 74 -12.10 7.33 -8.14
N LEU A 75 -10.91 6.93 -8.54
CA LEU A 75 -9.85 7.87 -8.87
C LEU A 75 -10.19 8.72 -10.11
N ARG A 76 -10.75 8.12 -11.17
CA ARG A 76 -11.18 8.87 -12.36
C ARG A 76 -12.26 9.89 -12.03
N GLU A 77 -13.27 9.50 -11.25
CA GLU A 77 -14.33 10.40 -10.79
C GLU A 77 -13.80 11.54 -9.91
N SER A 78 -12.71 11.31 -9.19
CA SER A 78 -12.03 12.35 -8.41
C SER A 78 -11.19 13.31 -9.26
N GLY A 79 -11.11 13.10 -10.58
CA GLY A 79 -10.42 13.98 -11.55
C GLY A 79 -8.98 13.55 -11.87
N ILE A 80 -8.53 12.36 -11.45
CA ILE A 80 -7.21 11.83 -11.82
C ILE A 80 -7.19 11.49 -13.31
N ARG A 81 -6.25 12.06 -14.07
CA ARG A 81 -6.08 11.83 -15.51
C ARG A 81 -4.86 10.97 -15.86
N SER A 82 -3.89 10.89 -14.96
CA SER A 82 -2.68 10.04 -15.12
C SER A 82 -3.04 8.57 -15.36
N PRO A 83 -2.19 7.74 -15.95
CA PRO A 83 -2.40 6.30 -16.08
C PRO A 83 -2.80 5.63 -14.76
N ILE A 84 -3.76 4.71 -14.81
CA ILE A 84 -4.19 3.91 -13.65
C ILE A 84 -4.10 2.44 -14.04
N LEU A 85 -3.23 1.70 -13.35
CA LEU A 85 -3.03 0.27 -13.51
C LEU A 85 -3.82 -0.51 -12.45
N VAL A 86 -4.71 -1.39 -12.90
CA VAL A 86 -5.40 -2.36 -12.04
C VAL A 86 -4.47 -3.58 -11.87
N LEU A 87 -3.97 -3.79 -10.65
CA LEU A 87 -2.87 -4.72 -10.35
C LEU A 87 -3.30 -6.18 -10.12
N THR A 88 -4.60 -6.41 -9.87
CA THR A 88 -5.14 -7.78 -9.69
C THR A 88 -5.70 -8.33 -10.98
N ALA A 89 -6.11 -9.60 -10.96
CA ALA A 89 -6.86 -10.19 -12.06
C ALA A 89 -8.17 -9.42 -12.30
N ILE A 90 -8.57 -9.36 -13.55
CA ILE A 90 -9.84 -8.78 -13.99
C ILE A 90 -10.71 -9.86 -14.63
N TYR A 91 -11.99 -9.61 -14.68
CA TYR A 91 -12.96 -10.47 -15.32
C TYR A 91 -13.42 -9.86 -16.65
N ALA A 92 -13.84 -10.70 -17.59
CA ALA A 92 -14.27 -10.25 -18.94
C ALA A 92 -15.42 -9.23 -18.90
N GLU A 93 -16.32 -9.35 -17.92
CA GLU A 93 -17.44 -8.44 -17.69
C GLU A 93 -16.98 -7.02 -17.34
N GLN A 94 -15.79 -6.86 -16.80
CA GLN A 94 -15.21 -5.56 -16.43
C GLN A 94 -14.61 -4.80 -17.62
N LEU A 95 -14.57 -5.40 -18.83
CA LEU A 95 -14.02 -4.74 -20.02
C LEU A 95 -14.77 -3.43 -20.35
N GLY A 96 -16.07 -3.38 -20.18
CA GLY A 96 -16.87 -2.16 -20.37
C GLY A 96 -16.37 -0.99 -19.49
N PRO A 97 -16.38 -1.14 -18.19
CA PRO A 97 -15.83 -0.17 -17.24
C PRO A 97 -14.36 0.19 -17.50
N LEU A 98 -13.49 -0.78 -17.80
CA LEU A 98 -12.08 -0.53 -18.14
C LEU A 98 -11.93 0.44 -19.32
N LEU A 99 -12.68 0.21 -20.41
CA LEU A 99 -12.67 1.06 -21.59
C LEU A 99 -13.25 2.45 -21.32
N GLN A 100 -14.39 2.50 -20.62
CA GLN A 100 -15.10 3.74 -20.30
C GLN A 100 -14.23 4.68 -19.46
N HIS A 101 -13.56 4.14 -18.45
CA HIS A 101 -12.75 4.91 -17.51
C HIS A 101 -11.25 4.94 -17.89
N LYS A 102 -10.88 4.42 -19.07
CA LYS A 102 -9.48 4.41 -19.57
C LYS A 102 -8.52 3.84 -18.51
N LEU A 103 -8.84 2.68 -17.96
CA LEU A 103 -8.01 1.96 -17.01
C LEU A 103 -7.15 0.93 -17.75
N THR A 104 -5.95 0.70 -17.26
CA THR A 104 -5.02 -0.30 -17.79
C THR A 104 -5.10 -1.57 -16.95
N PRO A 105 -5.50 -2.74 -17.47
CA PRO A 105 -5.51 -3.98 -16.73
C PRO A 105 -4.13 -4.60 -16.61
N ALA A 106 -3.88 -5.31 -15.52
CA ALA A 106 -2.88 -6.36 -15.45
C ALA A 106 -3.51 -7.68 -15.90
N VAL A 107 -2.88 -8.36 -16.85
CA VAL A 107 -3.31 -9.69 -17.30
C VAL A 107 -2.33 -10.72 -16.76
N SER A 108 -2.88 -11.77 -16.14
CA SER A 108 -2.12 -12.77 -15.37
C SER A 108 -2.35 -14.21 -15.83
N ASP A 109 -3.17 -14.42 -16.89
CA ASP A 109 -3.46 -15.72 -17.47
C ASP A 109 -3.80 -15.60 -18.95
N LEU A 110 -3.64 -16.69 -19.70
CA LEU A 110 -3.83 -16.71 -21.14
C LEU A 110 -5.32 -16.69 -21.55
N ASP A 111 -6.21 -17.20 -20.73
CA ASP A 111 -7.63 -17.24 -21.07
C ASP A 111 -8.23 -15.84 -20.98
N THR A 112 -7.92 -15.08 -19.93
CA THR A 112 -8.26 -13.66 -19.83
C THR A 112 -7.69 -12.87 -21.02
N LEU A 113 -6.44 -13.15 -21.42
CA LEU A 113 -5.80 -12.50 -22.56
C LEU A 113 -6.59 -12.73 -23.85
N ARG A 114 -6.94 -13.99 -24.15
CA ARG A 114 -7.72 -14.39 -25.33
C ARG A 114 -9.11 -13.80 -25.34
N ASP A 115 -9.79 -13.84 -24.20
CA ASP A 115 -11.16 -13.30 -24.06
C ASP A 115 -11.17 -11.78 -24.28
N LEU A 116 -10.25 -11.04 -23.68
CA LEU A 116 -10.12 -9.60 -23.89
C LEU A 116 -9.81 -9.27 -25.35
N GLU A 117 -8.87 -9.98 -25.99
CA GLU A 117 -8.54 -9.79 -27.41
C GLU A 117 -9.77 -9.99 -28.29
N ARG A 118 -10.52 -11.09 -28.08
CA ARG A 118 -11.73 -11.43 -28.81
C ARG A 118 -12.82 -10.34 -28.65
N LEU A 119 -13.06 -9.90 -27.40
CA LEU A 119 -14.08 -8.88 -27.09
C LEU A 119 -13.70 -7.50 -27.65
N LEU A 120 -12.44 -7.12 -27.59
CA LEU A 120 -11.96 -5.86 -28.14
C LEU A 120 -12.07 -5.83 -29.65
N ARG A 121 -11.68 -6.92 -30.34
CA ARG A 121 -11.83 -7.04 -31.80
C ARG A 121 -13.28 -6.92 -32.24
N LYS A 122 -14.20 -7.60 -31.53
CA LYS A 122 -15.65 -7.51 -31.79
C LYS A 122 -16.18 -6.08 -31.65
N ARG A 123 -15.58 -5.27 -30.79
CA ARG A 123 -15.99 -3.88 -30.55
C ARG A 123 -15.19 -2.85 -31.39
N GLY A 124 -14.26 -3.27 -32.22
CA GLY A 124 -13.39 -2.38 -32.99
C GLY A 124 -12.56 -1.45 -32.08
N ARG A 125 -12.16 -1.91 -30.89
CA ARG A 125 -11.43 -1.12 -29.90
C ARG A 125 -10.08 -1.75 -29.64
N SER A 126 -9.17 -0.97 -29.07
CA SER A 126 -7.88 -1.45 -28.57
C SER A 126 -7.68 -1.06 -27.11
N LEU A 127 -6.86 -1.80 -26.38
CA LEU A 127 -6.56 -1.58 -24.97
C LEU A 127 -5.09 -1.91 -24.70
N MET A 128 -4.43 -1.02 -23.96
CA MET A 128 -3.09 -1.28 -23.41
C MET A 128 -3.22 -2.14 -22.16
N PHE A 129 -2.29 -3.06 -21.95
CA PHE A 129 -2.26 -3.90 -20.77
C PHE A 129 -0.83 -4.11 -20.26
N HIS A 130 -0.72 -4.47 -18.97
CA HIS A 130 0.53 -4.96 -18.40
C HIS A 130 0.46 -6.46 -18.19
N LEU A 131 1.46 -7.18 -18.68
CA LEU A 131 1.61 -8.60 -18.44
C LEU A 131 2.18 -8.83 -17.06
N LYS A 132 1.48 -9.61 -16.24
CA LYS A 132 1.93 -10.00 -14.92
C LYS A 132 2.53 -11.38 -14.93
N VAL A 133 3.72 -11.50 -14.35
CA VAL A 133 4.49 -12.73 -14.32
C VAL A 133 4.73 -13.15 -12.87
N ASP A 134 4.64 -14.44 -12.61
CA ASP A 134 5.07 -15.04 -11.37
C ASP A 134 6.50 -15.57 -11.51
N THR A 135 7.40 -14.97 -10.74
CA THR A 135 8.81 -15.38 -10.65
C THR A 135 9.13 -16.05 -9.31
N GLY A 136 8.09 -16.43 -8.53
CA GLY A 136 8.25 -17.09 -7.23
C GLY A 136 7.47 -16.45 -6.08
N MET A 137 6.45 -15.60 -6.38
CA MET A 137 5.50 -15.10 -5.37
C MET A 137 4.40 -16.11 -5.07
N GLY A 138 4.02 -16.97 -6.04
CA GLY A 138 2.99 -18.00 -5.89
C GLY A 138 1.56 -17.45 -5.72
N ARG A 139 1.23 -16.33 -6.39
CA ARG A 139 -0.06 -15.67 -6.16
C ARG A 139 -0.86 -15.39 -7.44
N LEU A 140 -0.35 -14.60 -8.33
CA LEU A 140 -0.95 -14.23 -9.61
C LEU A 140 0.16 -13.98 -10.62
N GLY A 141 -0.04 -14.39 -11.85
CA GLY A 141 0.89 -14.16 -12.96
C GLY A 141 1.11 -15.44 -13.75
N LEU A 142 1.45 -15.27 -15.00
CA LEU A 142 1.92 -16.38 -15.84
C LEU A 142 3.24 -16.91 -15.29
N LEU A 143 3.43 -18.22 -15.29
CA LEU A 143 4.69 -18.79 -14.84
C LEU A 143 5.82 -18.38 -15.81
N HIS A 144 6.93 -17.95 -15.28
CA HIS A 144 8.07 -17.52 -16.10
C HIS A 144 8.70 -18.67 -16.90
N SER A 145 8.46 -19.93 -16.50
CA SER A 145 8.85 -21.15 -17.25
C SER A 145 8.12 -21.30 -18.57
N ASP A 146 6.89 -20.76 -18.68
CA ASP A 146 6.00 -21.02 -19.81
C ASP A 146 6.08 -19.93 -20.89
N ILE A 147 7.16 -19.15 -20.90
CA ILE A 147 7.33 -17.95 -21.73
C ILE A 147 7.09 -18.22 -23.21
N GLU A 148 7.49 -19.36 -23.73
CA GLU A 148 7.35 -19.67 -25.16
C GLU A 148 5.87 -19.76 -25.57
N SER A 149 5.01 -20.31 -24.71
CA SER A 149 3.56 -20.34 -24.98
C SER A 149 2.95 -18.93 -24.98
N TRP A 150 3.45 -18.02 -24.13
CA TRP A 150 2.94 -16.64 -24.10
C TRP A 150 3.38 -15.86 -25.32
N LEU A 151 4.63 -16.02 -25.73
CA LEU A 151 5.14 -15.35 -26.92
C LEU A 151 4.32 -15.68 -28.16
N LEU A 152 3.89 -16.94 -28.30
CA LEU A 152 2.98 -17.35 -29.39
C LEU A 152 1.64 -16.60 -29.32
N GLU A 153 1.06 -16.46 -28.13
CA GLU A 153 -0.19 -15.72 -27.96
C GLU A 153 -0.01 -14.21 -28.14
N LEU A 154 1.05 -13.62 -27.57
CA LEU A 154 1.34 -12.19 -27.72
C LEU A 154 1.49 -11.79 -29.21
N ASN A 155 2.11 -12.64 -30.05
CA ASN A 155 2.24 -12.40 -31.48
C ASN A 155 0.90 -12.40 -32.23
N ARG A 156 -0.14 -13.04 -31.69
CA ARG A 156 -1.49 -13.10 -32.28
C ARG A 156 -2.36 -11.90 -31.92
N LEU A 157 -1.96 -11.11 -30.91
CA LEU A 157 -2.74 -9.96 -30.43
C LEU A 157 -2.74 -8.85 -31.49
N LYS A 158 -3.93 -8.27 -31.71
CA LYS A 158 -4.13 -7.13 -32.62
C LYS A 158 -4.77 -5.95 -31.91
N ALA A 159 -5.67 -6.24 -30.96
CA ALA A 159 -6.43 -5.25 -30.21
C ALA A 159 -5.83 -4.96 -28.84
N LEU A 160 -5.26 -5.97 -28.17
CA LEU A 160 -4.47 -5.80 -26.96
C LEU A 160 -3.04 -5.41 -27.31
N LYS A 161 -2.52 -4.40 -26.59
CA LYS A 161 -1.16 -3.88 -26.79
C LYS A 161 -0.36 -3.97 -25.49
N LEU A 162 0.76 -4.69 -25.54
CA LEU A 162 1.65 -4.85 -24.40
C LEU A 162 2.36 -3.53 -24.09
N GLU A 163 1.93 -2.86 -23.00
CA GLU A 163 2.53 -1.62 -22.51
C GLU A 163 3.51 -1.87 -21.38
N GLY A 164 3.29 -2.91 -20.60
CA GLY A 164 4.15 -3.18 -19.46
C GLY A 164 4.33 -4.65 -19.14
N LEU A 165 5.42 -4.92 -18.45
CA LEU A 165 5.78 -6.22 -17.90
C LEU A 165 6.12 -6.05 -16.43
N PHE A 166 5.55 -6.91 -15.55
CA PHE A 166 5.92 -6.84 -14.14
C PHE A 166 5.82 -8.16 -13.39
N SER A 167 6.60 -8.22 -12.32
CA SER A 167 6.50 -9.28 -11.32
C SER A 167 6.43 -8.69 -9.91
N GLN A 168 6.41 -9.55 -8.90
CA GLN A 168 6.36 -9.19 -7.51
C GLN A 168 7.35 -10.03 -6.71
N LEU A 169 8.26 -9.36 -6.00
CA LEU A 169 9.14 -10.01 -5.05
C LEU A 169 8.36 -10.40 -3.79
N SER A 170 8.59 -11.62 -3.31
CA SER A 170 7.92 -12.16 -2.12
C SER A 170 8.58 -11.69 -0.81
N HIS A 171 9.91 -11.50 -0.83
CA HIS A 171 10.69 -11.16 0.36
C HIS A 171 11.80 -10.16 0.01
N ALA A 172 11.40 -9.00 -0.53
CA ALA A 172 12.35 -7.98 -0.99
C ALA A 172 13.13 -7.30 0.15
N GLU A 173 12.74 -7.49 1.39
CA GLU A 173 13.44 -7.05 2.60
C GLU A 173 14.74 -7.84 2.81
N ASP A 174 14.78 -9.11 2.42
CA ASP A 174 15.98 -9.95 2.43
C ASP A 174 16.75 -9.82 1.11
N GLU A 175 17.56 -8.77 1.01
CA GLU A 175 18.36 -8.44 -0.18
C GLU A 175 19.38 -9.52 -0.55
N ARG A 176 19.88 -10.24 0.45
CA ARG A 176 20.90 -11.28 0.31
C ARG A 176 20.32 -12.68 0.20
N GLY A 177 19.02 -12.82 0.39
CA GLY A 177 18.30 -14.07 0.31
C GLY A 177 18.42 -14.69 -1.08
N GLU A 178 18.71 -15.98 -1.13
CA GLU A 178 18.81 -16.74 -2.37
C GLU A 178 17.52 -16.67 -3.18
N HIS A 179 16.38 -16.77 -2.51
CA HIS A 179 15.08 -16.71 -3.16
C HIS A 179 14.83 -15.34 -3.85
N THR A 180 15.17 -14.23 -3.19
CA THR A 180 15.04 -12.88 -3.78
C THR A 180 15.92 -12.72 -5.01
N ARG A 181 17.16 -13.18 -4.95
CA ARG A 181 18.08 -13.19 -6.11
C ARG A 181 17.55 -14.04 -7.25
N THR A 182 17.08 -15.26 -6.96
CA THR A 182 16.47 -16.14 -7.96
C THR A 182 15.29 -15.50 -8.67
N GLN A 183 14.41 -14.80 -7.94
CA GLN A 183 13.28 -14.05 -8.54
C GLN A 183 13.75 -12.90 -9.45
N ILE A 184 14.75 -12.14 -9.02
CA ILE A 184 15.32 -11.04 -9.81
C ILE A 184 15.95 -11.57 -11.10
N ASP A 185 16.73 -12.62 -11.03
CA ASP A 185 17.41 -13.22 -12.17
C ASP A 185 16.42 -13.88 -13.14
N ALA A 186 15.37 -14.53 -12.63
CA ALA A 186 14.29 -15.04 -13.46
C ALA A 186 13.59 -13.91 -14.23
N PHE A 187 13.32 -12.78 -13.53
CA PHE A 187 12.69 -11.63 -14.18
C PHE A 187 13.59 -10.97 -15.23
N ARG A 188 14.90 -10.87 -14.98
CA ARG A 188 15.87 -10.35 -15.95
C ARG A 188 15.95 -11.22 -17.20
N ARG A 189 16.06 -12.55 -17.04
CA ARG A 189 16.05 -13.49 -18.17
C ARG A 189 14.77 -13.37 -18.99
N LEU A 190 13.63 -13.18 -18.32
CA LEU A 190 12.35 -12.98 -18.96
C LEU A 190 12.31 -11.70 -19.82
N VAL A 191 12.80 -10.58 -19.26
CA VAL A 191 12.90 -9.30 -20.01
C VAL A 191 13.75 -9.49 -21.25
N ALA A 192 14.94 -10.06 -21.13
CA ALA A 192 15.84 -10.31 -22.26
C ALA A 192 15.20 -11.24 -23.31
N ARG A 193 14.45 -12.26 -22.88
CA ARG A 193 13.76 -13.19 -23.79
C ARG A 193 12.64 -12.49 -24.58
N LEU A 194 11.88 -11.59 -23.93
CA LEU A 194 10.86 -10.77 -24.59
C LEU A 194 11.49 -9.81 -25.61
N GLU A 195 12.57 -9.13 -25.24
CA GLU A 195 13.33 -8.24 -26.15
C GLU A 195 13.82 -8.99 -27.38
N THR A 196 14.42 -10.18 -27.21
CA THR A 196 14.87 -11.05 -28.32
C THR A 196 13.70 -11.47 -29.21
N ALA A 197 12.50 -11.61 -28.67
CA ALA A 197 11.30 -11.93 -29.45
C ALA A 197 10.64 -10.69 -30.11
N GLY A 198 11.24 -9.50 -29.98
CA GLY A 198 10.74 -8.25 -30.57
C GLY A 198 9.73 -7.49 -29.69
N PHE A 199 9.51 -7.91 -28.44
CA PHE A 199 8.63 -7.22 -27.50
C PHE A 199 9.43 -6.30 -26.57
N ASN A 200 9.23 -4.99 -26.71
CA ASN A 200 9.91 -3.95 -25.91
C ASN A 200 8.89 -3.10 -25.14
N PRO A 201 8.23 -3.63 -24.09
CA PRO A 201 7.25 -2.87 -23.35
C PRO A 201 7.91 -1.66 -22.66
N PRO A 202 7.37 -0.43 -22.83
CA PRO A 202 7.97 0.78 -22.27
C PRO A 202 7.95 0.84 -20.73
N SER A 203 7.20 -0.05 -20.08
CA SER A 203 7.05 -0.08 -18.62
C SER A 203 7.43 -1.45 -18.08
N VAL A 204 8.68 -1.61 -17.64
CA VAL A 204 9.19 -2.83 -16.98
C VAL A 204 9.34 -2.53 -15.48
N HIS A 205 8.66 -3.29 -14.62
CA HIS A 205 8.66 -2.96 -13.19
C HIS A 205 8.65 -4.18 -12.26
N LEU A 206 9.62 -4.21 -11.35
CA LEU A 206 9.76 -5.25 -10.33
C LEU A 206 9.70 -4.66 -8.93
N ALA A 207 10.40 -3.54 -8.67
CA ALA A 207 10.59 -2.96 -7.35
C ALA A 207 9.28 -2.49 -6.69
N ASN A 208 8.95 -3.06 -5.54
CA ASN A 208 8.06 -2.50 -4.53
C ASN A 208 8.82 -1.54 -3.60
N SER A 209 8.23 -1.10 -2.48
CA SER A 209 8.88 -0.21 -1.52
C SER A 209 10.19 -0.78 -0.96
N ALA A 210 10.21 -2.08 -0.63
CA ALA A 210 11.40 -2.73 -0.08
C ALA A 210 12.51 -2.81 -1.11
N ALA A 211 12.25 -3.41 -2.27
CA ALA A 211 13.24 -3.54 -3.34
C ALA A 211 13.75 -2.18 -3.84
N LEU A 212 12.90 -1.14 -3.84
CA LEU A 212 13.31 0.22 -4.22
C LEU A 212 14.39 0.77 -3.29
N ILE A 213 14.28 0.51 -1.97
CA ILE A 213 15.26 0.92 -0.96
C ILE A 213 16.49 0.01 -1.02
N ALA A 214 16.26 -1.29 -1.20
CA ALA A 214 17.27 -2.34 -1.07
C ALA A 214 18.25 -2.39 -2.25
N ASP A 215 17.74 -2.54 -3.47
CA ASP A 215 18.55 -2.81 -4.65
C ASP A 215 18.11 -1.97 -5.86
N ARG A 216 18.99 -1.04 -6.26
CA ARG A 216 18.76 -0.18 -7.44
C ARG A 216 18.58 -0.97 -8.75
N ASN A 217 19.11 -2.18 -8.82
CA ASN A 217 19.04 -3.02 -10.02
C ASN A 217 17.65 -3.64 -10.26
N THR A 218 16.73 -3.48 -9.31
CA THR A 218 15.32 -3.92 -9.43
C THR A 218 14.40 -2.86 -10.02
N ARG A 219 14.90 -1.63 -10.24
CA ARG A 219 14.06 -0.47 -10.60
C ARG A 219 13.58 -0.52 -12.04
N PHE A 220 14.36 -1.10 -12.96
CA PHE A 220 14.05 -1.12 -14.39
C PHE A 220 13.58 0.26 -14.90
N THR A 221 12.46 0.32 -15.68
CA THR A 221 11.92 1.58 -16.19
C THR A 221 10.84 2.21 -15.31
N MET A 222 10.33 1.44 -14.30
CA MET A 222 9.26 1.91 -13.41
C MET A 222 9.36 1.25 -12.03
N VAL A 223 8.97 1.97 -10.97
CA VAL A 223 8.88 1.46 -9.59
C VAL A 223 7.49 1.62 -9.02
N ARG A 224 7.14 0.79 -8.01
CA ARG A 224 5.83 0.73 -7.38
C ARG A 224 5.91 1.00 -5.87
N PRO A 225 6.23 2.22 -5.42
CA PRO A 225 6.20 2.54 -4.00
C PRO A 225 4.77 2.48 -3.45
N GLY A 226 4.60 1.82 -2.32
CA GLY A 226 3.38 1.76 -1.52
C GLY A 226 3.67 2.23 -0.10
N LEU A 227 4.07 1.32 0.81
CA LEU A 227 4.29 1.60 2.23
C LEU A 227 5.14 2.85 2.48
N MET A 228 6.21 3.04 1.72
CA MET A 228 7.11 4.17 1.91
C MET A 228 6.46 5.53 1.63
N LEU A 229 5.43 5.60 0.76
CA LEU A 229 4.68 6.83 0.53
C LEU A 229 3.94 7.27 1.80
N TYR A 230 3.48 6.31 2.60
CA TYR A 230 2.75 6.53 3.84
C TYR A 230 3.64 6.66 5.08
N GLY A 231 4.97 6.66 4.88
CA GLY A 231 5.94 6.83 5.96
C GLY A 231 6.22 5.57 6.76
N LEU A 232 5.97 4.40 6.17
CA LEU A 232 6.20 3.10 6.78
C LEU A 232 7.39 2.41 6.11
N TYR A 233 8.26 1.82 6.91
CA TYR A 233 9.38 1.03 6.44
C TYR A 233 8.97 -0.44 6.33
N PRO A 234 9.35 -1.15 5.23
CA PRO A 234 9.11 -2.58 5.09
C PRO A 234 9.80 -3.41 6.19
N SER A 235 11.00 -3.00 6.61
CA SER A 235 11.69 -3.55 7.79
C SER A 235 12.32 -2.43 8.63
N PRO A 236 12.57 -2.65 9.94
CA PRO A 236 13.18 -1.62 10.80
C PRO A 236 14.56 -1.15 10.32
N GLU A 237 15.37 -2.05 9.75
CA GLU A 237 16.73 -1.77 9.27
C GLU A 237 16.74 -0.77 8.11
N MET A 238 15.68 -0.76 7.30
CA MET A 238 15.55 0.16 6.16
C MET A 238 15.39 1.63 6.60
N SER A 239 15.05 1.88 7.86
CA SER A 239 14.97 3.25 8.42
C SER A 239 16.31 3.97 8.43
N GLN A 240 17.41 3.24 8.41
CA GLN A 240 18.78 3.81 8.37
C GLN A 240 19.17 4.31 6.97
N ARG A 241 18.48 3.86 5.92
CA ARG A 241 18.81 4.18 4.52
C ARG A 241 18.07 5.37 3.96
N LEU A 242 16.90 5.66 4.50
CA LEU A 242 16.00 6.68 3.98
C LEU A 242 15.14 7.24 5.10
N THR A 243 15.01 8.56 5.18
CA THR A 243 14.14 9.22 6.15
C THR A 243 12.74 9.39 5.57
N LEU A 244 11.75 8.79 6.22
CA LEU A 244 10.33 8.91 5.90
C LEU A 244 9.58 9.57 7.06
N LYS A 245 8.46 10.22 6.74
CA LYS A 245 7.58 10.87 7.72
C LYS A 245 6.26 10.10 7.79
N PRO A 246 5.78 9.67 8.97
CA PRO A 246 4.45 9.09 9.11
C PRO A 246 3.38 10.04 8.57
N VAL A 247 2.49 9.52 7.73
CA VAL A 247 1.43 10.32 7.10
C VAL A 247 0.16 10.33 7.93
N LEU A 248 -0.12 9.23 8.65
CA LEU A 248 -1.31 9.09 9.48
C LEU A 248 -0.98 9.26 10.96
N SER A 249 -1.77 10.04 11.64
CA SER A 249 -1.83 10.06 13.10
C SER A 249 -3.28 9.87 13.58
N TRP A 250 -3.45 9.06 14.62
CA TRP A 250 -4.75 8.82 15.23
C TRP A 250 -4.84 9.64 16.51
N GLN A 251 -5.85 10.50 16.61
CA GLN A 251 -6.03 11.43 17.72
C GLN A 251 -7.36 11.21 18.42
N THR A 252 -7.36 11.40 19.73
CA THR A 252 -8.56 11.35 20.57
C THR A 252 -8.41 12.26 21.78
N ARG A 253 -9.46 12.40 22.59
CA ARG A 253 -9.44 13.13 23.85
C ARG A 253 -9.74 12.18 25.01
N VAL A 254 -9.23 12.52 26.18
CA VAL A 254 -9.57 11.80 27.41
C VAL A 254 -11.03 12.07 27.76
N MET A 255 -11.83 10.99 27.96
CA MET A 255 -13.23 11.08 28.42
C MET A 255 -13.32 11.26 29.91
N GLN A 256 -12.52 10.48 30.63
CA GLN A 256 -12.56 10.44 32.11
C GLN A 256 -11.19 10.04 32.64
N VAL A 257 -10.85 10.59 33.81
CA VAL A 257 -9.72 10.15 34.63
C VAL A 257 -10.25 9.68 35.98
N LYS A 258 -9.81 8.47 36.37
CA LYS A 258 -10.09 7.90 37.69
C LYS A 258 -8.80 7.68 38.46
N ARG A 259 -8.78 7.99 39.74
CA ARG A 259 -7.76 7.52 40.67
C ARG A 259 -8.21 6.19 41.25
N LEU A 260 -7.43 5.17 41.09
CA LEU A 260 -7.71 3.82 41.59
C LEU A 260 -6.61 3.41 42.57
N PRO A 261 -6.94 2.83 43.72
CA PRO A 261 -5.95 2.34 44.68
C PRO A 261 -5.19 1.14 44.14
N ALA A 262 -4.07 0.80 44.79
CA ALA A 262 -3.37 -0.44 44.53
C ALA A 262 -4.33 -1.64 44.68
N GLY A 263 -4.13 -2.69 43.82
CA GLY A 263 -5.00 -3.88 43.82
C GLY A 263 -6.26 -3.74 42.97
N SER A 264 -6.54 -2.58 42.34
CA SER A 264 -7.72 -2.41 41.47
C SER A 264 -7.56 -3.12 40.16
N SER A 265 -8.55 -3.92 39.77
CA SER A 265 -8.59 -4.57 38.44
C SER A 265 -9.13 -3.64 37.34
N ILE A 266 -8.62 -3.77 36.10
CA ILE A 266 -8.99 -2.89 34.99
C ILE A 266 -9.47 -3.70 33.79
N GLY A 267 -10.72 -3.44 33.36
CA GLY A 267 -11.32 -3.95 32.15
C GLY A 267 -11.73 -5.41 32.20
N TYR A 268 -12.18 -5.91 31.05
CA TYR A 268 -12.68 -7.27 30.94
C TYR A 268 -11.61 -8.33 31.26
N GLY A 269 -12.00 -9.35 32.03
CA GLY A 269 -11.15 -10.46 32.40
C GLY A 269 -10.01 -10.08 33.35
N GLN A 270 -10.06 -8.86 33.93
CA GLN A 270 -9.13 -8.40 34.98
C GLN A 270 -7.64 -8.62 34.63
N THR A 271 -7.29 -8.49 33.33
CA THR A 271 -5.95 -8.80 32.81
C THR A 271 -4.87 -7.78 33.24
N PHE A 272 -5.27 -6.72 33.93
CA PHE A 272 -4.38 -5.73 34.52
C PHE A 272 -4.86 -5.39 35.91
N VAL A 273 -3.95 -5.38 36.87
CA VAL A 273 -4.20 -4.95 38.28
C VAL A 273 -3.19 -3.86 38.61
N THR A 274 -3.65 -2.79 39.23
CA THR A 274 -2.79 -1.69 39.66
C THR A 274 -1.85 -2.14 40.77
N LYS A 275 -0.55 -1.94 40.62
CA LYS A 275 0.47 -2.28 41.64
C LYS A 275 0.65 -1.18 42.69
N ARG A 276 0.06 0.01 42.46
CA ARG A 276 0.12 1.21 43.34
C ARG A 276 -1.06 2.10 42.98
N ASP A 277 -1.33 3.10 43.79
CA ASP A 277 -2.32 4.13 43.47
C ASP A 277 -2.01 4.72 42.09
N SER A 278 -2.98 4.66 41.21
CA SER A 278 -2.78 4.96 39.78
C SER A 278 -3.89 5.86 39.24
N SER A 279 -3.50 6.79 38.34
CA SER A 279 -4.45 7.56 37.55
C SER A 279 -4.68 6.81 36.22
N ILE A 280 -5.93 6.44 35.98
CA ILE A 280 -6.35 5.70 34.76
C ILE A 280 -7.23 6.63 33.93
N ALA A 281 -6.83 6.88 32.69
CA ALA A 281 -7.61 7.65 31.73
C ALA A 281 -8.35 6.71 30.75
N THR A 282 -9.60 7.02 30.46
CA THR A 282 -10.43 6.35 29.48
C THR A 282 -10.49 7.18 28.21
N LEU A 283 -10.21 6.53 27.08
CA LEU A 283 -10.23 7.10 25.72
C LEU A 283 -11.42 6.55 24.94
N PRO A 284 -12.18 7.37 24.17
CA PRO A 284 -13.28 6.91 23.32
C PRO A 284 -12.76 6.34 22.00
N VAL A 285 -11.98 5.27 22.07
CA VAL A 285 -11.45 4.52 20.95
C VAL A 285 -11.35 3.04 21.31
N GLY A 286 -11.85 2.17 20.45
CA GLY A 286 -11.84 0.74 20.66
C GLY A 286 -11.72 -0.05 19.37
N TYR A 287 -11.97 -1.38 19.42
CA TYR A 287 -11.81 -2.22 18.25
C TYR A 287 -12.88 -1.99 17.17
N ALA A 288 -14.04 -1.42 17.50
CA ALA A 288 -15.04 -1.00 16.52
C ALA A 288 -14.53 0.16 15.64
N ASP A 289 -13.54 0.93 16.11
CA ASP A 289 -12.87 1.98 15.33
C ASP A 289 -11.68 1.45 14.53
N GLY A 290 -11.39 0.14 14.57
CA GLY A 290 -10.21 -0.47 13.98
C GLY A 290 -8.97 -0.50 14.91
N TYR A 291 -9.09 -0.06 16.18
CA TYR A 291 -7.99 -0.09 17.14
C TYR A 291 -7.76 -1.52 17.65
N HIS A 292 -6.69 -2.16 17.21
CA HIS A 292 -6.54 -3.60 17.31
C HIS A 292 -6.51 -4.12 18.75
N ARG A 293 -7.38 -5.10 19.07
CA ARG A 293 -7.53 -5.65 20.43
C ARG A 293 -6.27 -6.32 20.95
N LEU A 294 -5.37 -6.82 20.09
CA LEU A 294 -4.07 -7.39 20.48
C LEU A 294 -3.10 -6.35 21.09
N LEU A 295 -3.40 -5.05 20.98
CA LEU A 295 -2.65 -3.99 21.67
C LEU A 295 -2.97 -3.89 23.15
N SER A 296 -3.94 -4.67 23.67
CA SER A 296 -4.27 -4.77 25.09
C SER A 296 -3.03 -5.10 25.92
N ASN A 297 -2.73 -4.31 26.95
CA ASN A 297 -1.54 -4.42 27.81
C ASN A 297 -0.18 -4.32 27.08
N ARG A 298 -0.15 -3.99 25.78
CA ARG A 298 1.08 -3.93 24.96
C ARG A 298 1.30 -2.58 24.30
N GLY A 299 0.21 -1.95 23.86
CA GLY A 299 0.26 -0.66 23.19
C GLY A 299 0.49 0.50 24.16
N ALA A 300 0.63 1.68 23.58
CA ALA A 300 0.72 2.93 24.34
C ALA A 300 0.07 4.07 23.54
N ALA A 301 -0.46 5.07 24.24
CA ALA A 301 -0.83 6.36 23.68
C ALA A 301 0.21 7.42 24.05
N LEU A 302 0.27 8.49 23.28
CA LEU A 302 1.07 9.68 23.59
C LEU A 302 0.14 10.70 24.26
N VAL A 303 0.48 11.11 25.47
CA VAL A 303 -0.17 12.20 26.21
C VAL A 303 0.84 13.30 26.39
N ARG A 304 0.63 14.46 25.73
CA ARG A 304 1.62 15.57 25.74
C ARG A 304 3.05 15.11 25.39
N GLY A 305 3.19 14.23 24.37
CA GLY A 305 4.47 13.69 23.93
C GLY A 305 5.07 12.57 24.80
N LYS A 306 4.45 12.22 25.94
CA LYS A 306 4.91 11.13 26.83
C LYS A 306 4.10 9.86 26.58
N ARG A 307 4.75 8.70 26.57
CA ARG A 307 4.10 7.40 26.42
C ARG A 307 3.30 7.02 27.67
N ALA A 308 2.01 6.72 27.50
CA ALA A 308 1.12 6.16 28.50
C ALA A 308 0.69 4.76 28.05
N PRO A 309 1.00 3.69 28.83
CA PRO A 309 0.71 2.32 28.43
C PRO A 309 -0.80 2.06 28.42
N ILE A 310 -1.25 1.20 27.51
CA ILE A 310 -2.59 0.65 27.51
C ILE A 310 -2.67 -0.37 28.64
N VAL A 311 -3.69 -0.21 29.49
CA VAL A 311 -3.93 -1.05 30.68
C VAL A 311 -5.28 -1.76 30.59
N GLY A 312 -5.24 -3.08 30.76
CA GLY A 312 -6.39 -3.95 30.57
C GLY A 312 -6.77 -4.16 29.11
N ARG A 313 -7.84 -4.91 28.89
CA ARG A 313 -8.33 -5.23 27.54
C ARG A 313 -8.97 -4.02 26.88
N ILE A 314 -8.67 -3.78 25.60
CA ILE A 314 -9.38 -2.84 24.74
C ILE A 314 -10.81 -3.36 24.54
N SER A 315 -11.79 -2.47 24.75
CA SER A 315 -13.21 -2.76 24.58
C SER A 315 -13.67 -2.37 23.16
N MET A 316 -14.94 -2.58 22.84
CA MET A 316 -15.51 -2.20 21.56
C MET A 316 -15.28 -0.71 21.24
N ASP A 317 -15.56 0.18 22.19
CA ASP A 317 -15.55 1.63 21.99
C ASP A 317 -14.55 2.37 22.88
N LEU A 318 -13.88 1.68 23.83
CA LEU A 318 -13.08 2.31 24.87
C LEU A 318 -11.73 1.63 25.07
N THR A 319 -10.71 2.46 25.30
CA THR A 319 -9.37 2.03 25.71
C THR A 319 -8.98 2.74 27.00
N LYS A 320 -8.33 2.04 27.91
CA LYS A 320 -7.81 2.60 29.15
C LYS A 320 -6.30 2.71 29.07
N ILE A 321 -5.78 3.87 29.50
CA ILE A 321 -4.34 4.12 29.59
C ILE A 321 -4.00 4.45 31.04
N GLY A 322 -2.87 3.94 31.49
CA GLY A 322 -2.36 4.19 32.84
C GLY A 322 -1.15 5.10 32.82
N ARG A 323 -0.89 5.80 33.90
CA ARG A 323 0.31 6.60 34.08
C ARG A 323 1.19 6.03 35.16
N ALA A 324 2.49 6.00 34.91
CA ALA A 324 3.47 5.47 35.84
C ALA A 324 3.84 6.44 37.01
N SER A 325 3.42 7.73 36.98
CA SER A 325 3.74 8.69 38.03
C SER A 325 2.59 9.65 38.33
N CYS A 326 2.26 9.82 39.60
CA CYS A 326 1.15 10.64 40.12
C CYS A 326 1.41 12.16 40.15
N ARG A 327 2.49 12.68 39.56
CA ARG A 327 2.88 14.11 39.77
C ARG A 327 2.54 15.09 38.66
N GLU A 328 1.89 14.67 37.54
CA GLU A 328 1.53 15.63 36.49
C GLU A 328 0.04 15.55 36.14
N ARG A 329 -0.62 16.72 36.25
CA ARG A 329 -2.01 16.88 35.78
C ARG A 329 -2.13 16.56 34.29
N VAL A 330 -3.13 15.78 33.93
CA VAL A 330 -3.53 15.48 32.57
C VAL A 330 -4.18 16.69 31.93
#